data_2d6da7aa270e57c01f4809acdf21dd18
#
_entry.id   2d6da7aa270e57c01f4809acdf21dd18
#
_cell.length_a   1.000
_cell.length_b   1.000
_cell.length_c   1.000
_cell.angle_alpha   90.00
_cell.angle_beta   90.00
_cell.angle_gamma   90.00
#
_symmetry.space_group_name_H-M   'P 1'
#
loop_
_entity.id
_entity.type
_entity.pdbx_description
1 polymer ?
#
loop_
_entity_poly.entity_id
_entity_poly.type
_entity_poly.pdbx_seq_one_letter_code
_entity_poly.pdbx_strand_id
1 'polypeptide(L)'
;FQGAAAAAAAPVDADIQQAYLFGCVRVLVRLGAGKPDVGALREAVHVYRRQLLPISSRAEVPVDWSTVQRELGKALGHIGYEEDSAAELKEAVIAFEKALQVVRREAMPQRWASIQNELGDAYRMLADIGGGCEREAQAAYDAALEVHTKADSPTDWALVRLSIGLLLGSWSERCRDLGMAEAALAALKDATAVLPEQKLATTRSLEGYIREVEATRDALRG
;
A
#
# COMPACT_ATOMS: atom_id res chain seq x y z
N PHE A 1 -19.73 -12.96 55.40
CA PHE A 1 -20.08 -13.09 53.96
C PHE A 1 -18.87 -12.75 53.14
N GLN A 2 -18.02 -13.74 52.91
CA GLN A 2 -16.96 -13.74 51.91
C GLN A 2 -17.36 -14.74 50.84
N GLY A 3 -17.23 -14.37 49.57
CA GLY A 3 -17.28 -15.36 48.47
C GLY A 3 -18.16 -14.94 47.32
N ALA A 4 -17.84 -13.83 46.65
CA ALA A 4 -18.12 -13.72 45.22
C ALA A 4 -16.80 -13.97 44.52
N ALA A 5 -16.53 -15.25 44.21
CA ALA A 5 -15.46 -15.61 43.28
C ALA A 5 -15.74 -14.91 41.96
N ALA A 6 -14.86 -14.01 41.58
CA ALA A 6 -14.81 -13.50 40.22
C ALA A 6 -14.69 -14.74 39.30
N ALA A 7 -15.78 -15.03 38.61
CA ALA A 7 -15.72 -15.99 37.50
C ALA A 7 -14.70 -15.42 36.50
N ALA A 8 -13.51 -16.01 36.52
CA ALA A 8 -12.54 -15.76 35.47
C ALA A 8 -13.25 -16.14 34.17
N ALA A 9 -13.50 -15.14 33.31
CA ALA A 9 -14.01 -15.37 31.98
C ALA A 9 -13.05 -16.40 31.34
N ALA A 10 -13.62 -17.49 30.80
CA ALA A 10 -12.84 -18.48 30.06
C ALA A 10 -11.98 -17.73 29.04
N PRO A 11 -10.70 -18.12 28.85
CA PRO A 11 -9.86 -17.47 27.87
C PRO A 11 -10.60 -17.55 26.54
N VAL A 12 -10.93 -16.38 25.97
CA VAL A 12 -11.46 -16.30 24.61
C VAL A 12 -10.43 -16.97 23.73
N ASP A 13 -10.87 -17.97 22.94
CA ASP A 13 -10.01 -18.67 22.01
C ASP A 13 -9.22 -17.63 21.19
N ALA A 14 -7.90 -17.76 21.16
CA ALA A 14 -7.02 -16.78 20.52
C ALA A 14 -7.42 -16.54 19.05
N ASP A 15 -7.90 -17.58 18.37
CA ASP A 15 -8.38 -17.50 16.98
C ASP A 15 -9.66 -16.62 16.88
N ILE A 16 -10.58 -16.76 17.84
CA ILE A 16 -11.79 -15.93 17.88
C ILE A 16 -11.44 -14.48 18.18
N GLN A 17 -10.53 -14.25 19.12
CA GLN A 17 -10.07 -12.90 19.46
C GLN A 17 -9.38 -12.24 18.28
N GLN A 18 -8.53 -12.98 17.58
CA GLN A 18 -7.81 -12.52 16.37
C GLN A 18 -8.80 -12.19 15.24
N ALA A 19 -9.77 -13.07 14.96
CA ALA A 19 -10.78 -12.83 13.93
C ALA A 19 -11.65 -11.60 14.25
N TYR A 20 -12.02 -11.40 15.52
CA TYR A 20 -12.76 -10.22 15.96
C TYR A 20 -11.97 -8.92 15.76
N LEU A 21 -10.69 -8.91 16.18
CA LEU A 21 -9.80 -7.76 16.01
C LEU A 21 -9.56 -7.40 14.55
N PHE A 22 -9.34 -8.40 13.68
CA PHE A 22 -9.26 -8.17 12.23
C PHE A 22 -10.56 -7.60 11.66
N GLY A 23 -11.72 -8.06 12.16
CA GLY A 23 -13.02 -7.52 11.79
C GLY A 23 -13.16 -6.04 12.15
N CYS A 24 -12.83 -5.67 13.39
CA CYS A 24 -12.86 -4.29 13.86
C CYS A 24 -11.94 -3.38 13.05
N VAL A 25 -10.71 -3.81 12.83
CA VAL A 25 -9.73 -3.01 12.07
C VAL A 25 -10.14 -2.82 10.62
N ARG A 26 -10.73 -3.85 9.97
CA ARG A 26 -11.29 -3.69 8.61
C ARG A 26 -12.37 -2.63 8.54
N VAL A 27 -13.19 -2.49 9.59
CA VAL A 27 -14.20 -1.42 9.67
C VAL A 27 -13.52 -0.05 9.80
N LEU A 28 -12.53 0.09 10.68
CA LEU A 28 -11.78 1.34 10.87
C LEU A 28 -11.07 1.79 9.57
N VAL A 29 -10.41 0.86 8.87
CA VAL A 29 -9.74 1.15 7.59
C VAL A 29 -10.75 1.53 6.51
N ARG A 30 -11.94 0.89 6.46
CA ARG A 30 -13.01 1.25 5.52
C ARG A 30 -13.61 2.63 5.81
N LEU A 31 -13.77 2.99 7.07
CA LEU A 31 -14.23 4.33 7.45
C LEU A 31 -13.22 5.40 7.03
N GLY A 32 -11.91 5.07 7.06
CA GLY A 32 -10.85 5.94 6.57
C GLY A 32 -10.68 5.98 5.04
N ALA A 33 -11.20 5.00 4.28
CA ALA A 33 -10.98 4.90 2.83
C ALA A 33 -11.92 5.77 1.96
N GLY A 34 -12.98 6.34 2.52
CA GLY A 34 -13.97 7.16 1.78
C GLY A 34 -13.78 8.67 1.90
N LYS A 35 -13.25 9.13 3.01
CA LYS A 35 -12.54 10.37 3.33
C LYS A 35 -11.57 9.95 4.42
N PRO A 36 -10.26 10.23 4.28
CA PRO A 36 -9.29 9.69 5.21
C PRO A 36 -9.55 10.22 6.62
N ASP A 37 -10.19 9.39 7.43
CA ASP A 37 -10.25 9.62 8.87
C ASP A 37 -8.93 9.12 9.46
N VAL A 38 -7.95 10.01 9.50
CA VAL A 38 -6.63 9.74 10.09
C VAL A 38 -6.76 9.25 11.54
N GLY A 39 -7.79 9.69 12.27
CA GLY A 39 -8.08 9.21 13.62
C GLY A 39 -8.40 7.71 13.63
N ALA A 40 -9.28 7.26 12.74
CA ALA A 40 -9.61 5.84 12.59
C ALA A 40 -8.39 5.00 12.14
N LEU A 41 -7.54 5.53 11.25
CA LEU A 41 -6.30 4.87 10.83
C LEU A 41 -5.29 4.76 11.99
N ARG A 42 -5.15 5.79 12.82
CA ARG A 42 -4.29 5.74 14.02
C ARG A 42 -4.80 4.72 15.05
N GLU A 43 -6.11 4.60 15.22
CA GLU A 43 -6.70 3.56 16.07
C GLU A 43 -6.43 2.16 15.50
N ALA A 44 -6.54 1.98 14.17
CA ALA A 44 -6.17 0.74 13.51
C ALA A 44 -4.70 0.38 13.76
N VAL A 45 -3.78 1.33 13.62
CA VAL A 45 -2.35 1.16 13.92
C VAL A 45 -2.14 0.74 15.38
N HIS A 46 -2.87 1.36 16.31
CA HIS A 46 -2.81 1.00 17.73
C HIS A 46 -3.24 -0.46 17.96
N VAL A 47 -4.36 -0.89 17.36
CA VAL A 47 -4.84 -2.27 17.46
C VAL A 47 -3.84 -3.25 16.83
N TYR A 48 -3.31 -2.97 15.65
CA TYR A 48 -2.28 -3.82 15.02
C TYR A 48 -1.07 -4.00 15.93
N ARG A 49 -0.54 -2.93 16.50
CA ARG A 49 0.69 -2.98 17.32
C ARG A 49 0.48 -3.59 18.69
N ARG A 50 -0.64 -3.26 19.37
CA ARG A 50 -0.85 -3.61 20.77
C ARG A 50 -1.64 -4.88 20.99
N GLN A 51 -2.44 -5.30 20.01
CA GLN A 51 -3.34 -6.43 20.19
C GLN A 51 -3.06 -7.57 19.19
N LEU A 52 -2.86 -7.27 17.92
CA LEU A 52 -2.69 -8.31 16.89
C LEU A 52 -1.25 -8.83 16.79
N LEU A 53 -0.24 -7.95 16.76
CA LEU A 53 1.16 -8.40 16.69
C LEU A 53 1.61 -9.25 17.88
N PRO A 54 1.19 -8.98 19.13
CA PRO A 54 1.56 -9.83 20.28
C PRO A 54 0.98 -11.25 20.22
N ILE A 55 -0.20 -11.45 19.60
CA ILE A 55 -0.84 -12.76 19.47
C ILE A 55 -0.53 -13.45 18.14
N SER A 56 0.03 -12.75 17.17
CA SER A 56 0.46 -13.28 15.87
C SER A 56 1.96 -13.48 15.90
N SER A 57 2.42 -14.59 16.48
CA SER A 57 3.85 -14.92 16.53
C SER A 57 4.37 -15.28 15.14
N ARG A 58 5.49 -14.65 14.71
CA ARG A 58 6.14 -15.00 13.45
C ARG A 58 6.59 -16.47 13.41
N ALA A 59 6.92 -17.05 14.56
CA ALA A 59 7.38 -18.42 14.65
C ALA A 59 6.24 -19.44 14.58
N GLU A 60 5.09 -19.10 15.15
CA GLU A 60 3.95 -20.03 15.28
C GLU A 60 2.93 -19.86 14.14
N VAL A 61 2.63 -18.61 13.76
CA VAL A 61 1.64 -18.28 12.73
C VAL A 61 2.20 -17.25 11.74
N PRO A 62 3.25 -17.62 10.98
CA PRO A 62 3.98 -16.66 10.14
C PRO A 62 3.12 -15.96 9.09
N VAL A 63 2.14 -16.65 8.52
CA VAL A 63 1.25 -16.07 7.50
C VAL A 63 0.35 -14.99 8.09
N ASP A 64 -0.20 -15.21 9.29
CA ASP A 64 -1.05 -14.24 9.98
C ASP A 64 -0.21 -13.03 10.42
N TRP A 65 0.97 -13.29 10.98
CA TRP A 65 1.92 -12.23 11.32
C TRP A 65 2.26 -11.36 10.11
N SER A 66 2.53 -11.98 8.94
CA SER A 66 2.81 -11.23 7.71
C SER A 66 1.60 -10.43 7.23
N THR A 67 0.39 -10.94 7.42
CA THR A 67 -0.85 -10.23 7.11
C THR A 67 -1.02 -9.00 8.00
N VAL A 68 -0.77 -9.14 9.32
CA VAL A 68 -0.80 -8.00 10.24
C VAL A 68 0.24 -6.94 9.86
N GLN A 69 1.46 -7.35 9.52
CA GLN A 69 2.51 -6.42 9.08
C GLN A 69 2.11 -5.68 7.80
N ARG A 70 1.54 -6.37 6.80
CA ARG A 70 1.06 -5.77 5.57
C ARG A 70 -0.03 -4.72 5.82
N GLU A 71 -1.05 -5.09 6.62
CA GLU A 71 -2.16 -4.17 6.93
C GLU A 71 -1.71 -2.99 7.78
N LEU A 72 -0.77 -3.18 8.70
CA LEU A 72 -0.11 -2.11 9.43
C LEU A 72 0.63 -1.15 8.47
N GLY A 73 1.37 -1.70 7.50
CA GLY A 73 2.07 -0.92 6.48
C GLY A 73 1.10 -0.05 5.67
N LYS A 74 -0.05 -0.61 5.26
CA LYS A 74 -1.09 0.15 4.54
C LYS A 74 -1.66 1.29 5.37
N ALA A 75 -2.03 1.03 6.62
CA ALA A 75 -2.56 2.08 7.50
C ALA A 75 -1.55 3.22 7.74
N LEU A 76 -0.28 2.87 7.97
CA LEU A 76 0.82 3.84 8.12
C LEU A 76 1.07 4.61 6.82
N GLY A 77 1.03 3.94 5.65
CA GLY A 77 1.18 4.58 4.34
C GLY A 77 0.09 5.62 4.09
N HIS A 78 -1.17 5.31 4.42
CA HIS A 78 -2.25 6.28 4.32
C HIS A 78 -2.08 7.47 5.28
N ILE A 79 -1.70 7.24 6.54
CA ILE A 79 -1.44 8.33 7.49
C ILE A 79 -0.29 9.21 6.97
N GLY A 80 0.80 8.57 6.54
CA GLY A 80 1.97 9.28 6.04
C GLY A 80 1.69 10.11 4.79
N TYR A 81 0.81 9.64 3.90
CA TYR A 81 0.36 10.38 2.73
C TYR A 81 -0.50 11.59 3.11
N GLU A 82 -1.48 11.43 4.00
CA GLU A 82 -2.40 12.50 4.40
C GLU A 82 -1.73 13.60 5.24
N GLU A 83 -0.66 13.26 5.96
CA GLU A 83 0.04 14.18 6.86
C GLU A 83 1.42 14.60 6.32
N ASP A 84 1.79 14.23 5.07
CA ASP A 84 3.11 14.44 4.48
C ASP A 84 4.24 13.97 5.42
N SER A 85 4.02 12.84 6.11
CA SER A 85 4.90 12.40 7.18
C SER A 85 5.86 11.31 6.72
N ALA A 86 7.13 11.67 6.58
CA ALA A 86 8.20 10.73 6.28
C ALA A 86 8.40 9.67 7.37
N ALA A 87 8.01 9.93 8.61
CA ALA A 87 8.17 8.98 9.70
C ALA A 87 7.24 7.79 9.52
N GLU A 88 5.94 8.03 9.32
CA GLU A 88 4.94 6.99 9.08
C GLU A 88 5.20 6.24 7.77
N LEU A 89 5.62 6.94 6.70
CA LEU A 89 5.98 6.29 5.43
C LEU A 89 7.18 5.34 5.57
N LYS A 90 8.22 5.72 6.32
CA LYS A 90 9.35 4.83 6.62
C LYS A 90 8.93 3.62 7.46
N GLU A 91 8.04 3.82 8.42
CA GLU A 91 7.49 2.69 9.19
C GLU A 91 6.62 1.77 8.34
N ALA A 92 5.89 2.31 7.36
CA ALA A 92 5.14 1.52 6.36
C ALA A 92 6.08 0.64 5.54
N VAL A 93 7.18 1.19 5.03
CA VAL A 93 8.23 0.43 4.33
C VAL A 93 8.74 -0.72 5.19
N ILE A 94 9.12 -0.45 6.45
CA ILE A 94 9.60 -1.48 7.38
C ILE A 94 8.55 -2.59 7.60
N ALA A 95 7.28 -2.23 7.68
CA ALA A 95 6.20 -3.20 7.87
C ALA A 95 6.03 -4.10 6.62
N PHE A 96 6.07 -3.54 5.41
CA PHE A 96 6.03 -4.32 4.17
C PHE A 96 7.25 -5.22 4.00
N GLU A 97 8.45 -4.73 4.29
CA GLU A 97 9.68 -5.53 4.27
C GLU A 97 9.61 -6.72 5.25
N LYS A 98 9.06 -6.49 6.45
CA LYS A 98 8.81 -7.57 7.41
C LYS A 98 7.82 -8.60 6.84
N ALA A 99 6.74 -8.19 6.22
CA ALA A 99 5.79 -9.10 5.58
C ALA A 99 6.47 -9.95 4.50
N LEU A 100 7.34 -9.36 3.68
CA LEU A 100 8.12 -10.04 2.63
C LEU A 100 9.16 -11.04 3.17
N GLN A 101 9.54 -10.96 4.45
CA GLN A 101 10.39 -11.98 5.07
C GLN A 101 9.69 -13.35 5.21
N VAL A 102 8.37 -13.36 5.21
CA VAL A 102 7.53 -14.56 5.28
C VAL A 102 6.92 -14.91 3.94
N VAL A 103 6.33 -13.91 3.28
CA VAL A 103 5.70 -14.07 1.97
C VAL A 103 6.78 -14.13 0.90
N ARG A 104 7.08 -15.35 0.44
CA ARG A 104 8.06 -15.59 -0.61
C ARG A 104 7.38 -15.74 -1.97
N ARG A 105 8.05 -15.27 -3.02
CA ARG A 105 7.55 -15.31 -4.39
C ARG A 105 7.17 -16.73 -4.83
N GLU A 106 8.03 -17.72 -4.52
CA GLU A 106 7.87 -19.11 -4.91
C GLU A 106 6.65 -19.78 -4.25
N ALA A 107 6.34 -19.40 -3.01
CA ALA A 107 5.27 -20.00 -2.21
C ALA A 107 3.92 -19.26 -2.36
N MET A 108 3.96 -17.95 -2.47
CA MET A 108 2.77 -17.09 -2.48
C MET A 108 2.92 -15.94 -3.50
N PRO A 109 3.07 -16.24 -4.81
CA PRO A 109 3.45 -15.24 -5.81
C PRO A 109 2.51 -14.03 -5.86
N GLN A 110 1.20 -14.24 -5.88
CA GLN A 110 0.22 -13.14 -5.98
C GLN A 110 0.25 -12.22 -4.75
N ARG A 111 0.37 -12.80 -3.55
CA ARG A 111 0.48 -12.04 -2.32
C ARG A 111 1.81 -11.28 -2.26
N TRP A 112 2.90 -11.91 -2.67
CA TRP A 112 4.21 -11.30 -2.75
C TRP A 112 4.21 -10.08 -3.69
N ALA A 113 3.67 -10.24 -4.89
CA ALA A 113 3.58 -9.16 -5.86
C ALA A 113 2.69 -7.99 -5.37
N SER A 114 1.57 -8.31 -4.71
CA SER A 114 0.72 -7.27 -4.11
C SER A 114 1.46 -6.48 -3.02
N ILE A 115 2.28 -7.15 -2.19
CA ILE A 115 3.09 -6.45 -1.16
C ILE A 115 4.20 -5.63 -1.82
N GLN A 116 4.82 -6.12 -2.91
CA GLN A 116 5.80 -5.35 -3.67
C GLN A 116 5.18 -4.07 -4.25
N ASN A 117 3.98 -4.13 -4.80
CA ASN A 117 3.29 -2.94 -5.28
C ASN A 117 3.01 -1.94 -4.13
N GLU A 118 2.52 -2.41 -2.98
CA GLU A 118 2.26 -1.56 -1.81
C GLU A 118 3.55 -0.95 -1.23
N LEU A 119 4.66 -1.69 -1.25
CA LEU A 119 6.00 -1.20 -0.90
C LEU A 119 6.47 -0.12 -1.86
N GLY A 120 6.25 -0.33 -3.17
CA GLY A 120 6.50 0.66 -4.21
C GLY A 120 5.72 1.96 -3.97
N ASP A 121 4.44 1.87 -3.60
CA ASP A 121 3.61 3.03 -3.26
C ASP A 121 4.17 3.80 -2.05
N ALA A 122 4.63 3.10 -1.00
CA ALA A 122 5.24 3.75 0.16
C ALA A 122 6.55 4.48 -0.21
N TYR A 123 7.40 3.88 -1.05
CA TYR A 123 8.60 4.53 -1.56
C TYR A 123 8.28 5.72 -2.48
N ARG A 124 7.26 5.61 -3.35
CA ARG A 124 6.81 6.72 -4.20
C ARG A 124 6.33 7.90 -3.37
N MET A 125 5.50 7.66 -2.35
CA MET A 125 5.04 8.71 -1.43
C MET A 125 6.23 9.37 -0.69
N LEU A 126 7.24 8.59 -0.29
CA LEU A 126 8.49 9.15 0.26
C LEU A 126 9.23 10.02 -0.75
N ALA A 127 9.30 9.59 -2.00
CA ALA A 127 9.94 10.35 -3.08
C ALA A 127 9.21 11.67 -3.35
N ASP A 128 7.87 11.68 -3.32
CA ASP A 128 7.04 12.86 -3.55
C ASP A 128 7.27 13.95 -2.48
N ILE A 129 7.57 13.56 -1.24
CA ILE A 129 7.93 14.49 -0.15
C ILE A 129 9.45 14.74 -0.02
N GLY A 130 10.24 14.39 -1.06
CA GLY A 130 11.67 14.70 -1.11
C GLY A 130 12.57 13.63 -0.48
N GLY A 131 12.08 12.42 -0.24
CA GLY A 131 12.84 11.32 0.35
C GLY A 131 13.83 10.63 -0.59
N GLY A 132 13.80 10.88 -1.90
CA GLY A 132 14.77 10.37 -2.87
C GLY A 132 14.71 8.86 -3.10
N CYS A 133 13.52 8.25 -2.97
CA CYS A 133 13.31 6.78 -3.04
C CYS A 133 12.70 6.32 -4.38
N GLU A 134 12.89 7.07 -5.48
CA GLU A 134 12.28 6.79 -6.79
C GLU A 134 12.76 5.45 -7.38
N ARG A 135 14.04 5.14 -7.21
CA ARG A 135 14.63 3.89 -7.72
C ARG A 135 14.12 2.67 -6.96
N GLU A 136 13.97 2.79 -5.64
CA GLU A 136 13.40 1.76 -4.77
C GLU A 136 11.93 1.51 -5.12
N ALA A 137 11.17 2.57 -5.37
CA ALA A 137 9.79 2.46 -5.84
C ALA A 137 9.71 1.74 -7.19
N GLN A 138 10.52 2.13 -8.17
CA GLN A 138 10.54 1.49 -9.48
C GLN A 138 10.91 0.01 -9.37
N ALA A 139 11.94 -0.34 -8.59
CA ALA A 139 12.36 -1.72 -8.40
C ALA A 139 11.25 -2.59 -7.76
N ALA A 140 10.51 -2.05 -6.82
CA ALA A 140 9.39 -2.74 -6.19
C ALA A 140 8.23 -2.98 -7.19
N TYR A 141 7.90 -1.99 -8.02
CA TYR A 141 6.89 -2.16 -9.07
C TYR A 141 7.32 -3.15 -10.15
N ASP A 142 8.58 -3.11 -10.58
CA ASP A 142 9.12 -4.05 -11.56
C ASP A 142 9.03 -5.49 -11.02
N ALA A 143 9.37 -5.68 -9.75
CA ALA A 143 9.21 -6.96 -9.06
C ALA A 143 7.73 -7.42 -9.04
N ALA A 144 6.78 -6.53 -8.80
CA ALA A 144 5.36 -6.86 -8.85
C ALA A 144 4.91 -7.29 -10.25
N LEU A 145 5.38 -6.62 -11.30
CA LEU A 145 5.06 -6.94 -12.71
C LEU A 145 5.64 -8.28 -13.18
N GLU A 146 6.64 -8.85 -12.50
CA GLU A 146 7.12 -10.20 -12.80
C GLU A 146 6.06 -11.29 -12.51
N VAL A 147 5.04 -10.96 -11.71
CA VAL A 147 3.95 -11.87 -11.34
C VAL A 147 2.60 -11.36 -11.85
N HIS A 148 2.31 -10.07 -11.65
CA HIS A 148 1.10 -9.45 -12.17
C HIS A 148 1.28 -9.13 -13.64
N THR A 149 0.84 -10.06 -14.50
CA THR A 149 0.89 -9.89 -15.96
C THR A 149 -0.45 -9.41 -16.51
N LYS A 150 -0.42 -8.76 -17.67
CA LYS A 150 -1.66 -8.34 -18.35
C LYS A 150 -2.55 -9.54 -18.72
N ALA A 151 -1.96 -10.70 -18.96
CA ALA A 151 -2.67 -11.91 -19.34
C ALA A 151 -3.34 -12.60 -18.13
N ASP A 152 -2.61 -12.74 -17.01
CA ASP A 152 -3.06 -13.56 -15.88
C ASP A 152 -3.82 -12.76 -14.82
N SER A 153 -3.45 -11.50 -14.61
CA SER A 153 -4.06 -10.61 -13.61
C SER A 153 -4.19 -9.17 -14.14
N PRO A 154 -5.02 -8.93 -15.16
CA PRO A 154 -5.08 -7.64 -15.86
C PRO A 154 -5.38 -6.45 -14.94
N THR A 155 -6.22 -6.64 -13.93
CA THR A 155 -6.55 -5.57 -12.97
C THR A 155 -5.35 -5.21 -12.09
N ASP A 156 -4.65 -6.21 -11.55
CA ASP A 156 -3.49 -5.97 -10.67
C ASP A 156 -2.32 -5.41 -11.48
N TRP A 157 -2.10 -5.94 -12.69
CA TRP A 157 -1.15 -5.37 -13.64
C TRP A 157 -1.44 -3.89 -13.93
N ALA A 158 -2.69 -3.53 -14.18
CA ALA A 158 -3.08 -2.16 -14.48
C ALA A 158 -2.95 -1.23 -13.26
N LEU A 159 -3.16 -1.72 -12.02
CA LEU A 159 -2.89 -0.96 -10.81
C LEU A 159 -1.39 -0.65 -10.66
N VAL A 160 -0.51 -1.64 -10.90
CA VAL A 160 0.94 -1.41 -10.89
C VAL A 160 1.34 -0.42 -11.98
N ARG A 161 0.77 -0.55 -13.20
CA ARG A 161 1.01 0.42 -14.29
C ARG A 161 0.58 1.84 -13.93
N LEU A 162 -0.54 1.99 -13.21
CA LEU A 162 -0.98 3.29 -12.69
C LEU A 162 0.06 3.87 -11.73
N SER A 163 0.52 3.09 -10.75
CA SER A 163 1.52 3.51 -9.78
C SER A 163 2.85 3.91 -10.44
N ILE A 164 3.30 3.15 -11.45
CA ILE A 164 4.48 3.49 -12.27
C ILE A 164 4.27 4.82 -13.01
N GLY A 165 3.10 5.01 -13.60
CA GLY A 165 2.78 6.26 -14.30
C GLY A 165 2.82 7.48 -13.37
N LEU A 166 2.31 7.34 -12.14
CA LEU A 166 2.38 8.39 -11.12
C LEU A 166 3.83 8.67 -10.69
N LEU A 167 4.64 7.62 -10.46
CA LEU A 167 6.04 7.76 -10.10
C LEU A 167 6.84 8.48 -11.20
N LEU A 168 6.77 7.97 -12.43
CA LEU A 168 7.56 8.49 -13.54
C LEU A 168 7.14 9.92 -13.93
N GLY A 169 5.86 10.25 -13.80
CA GLY A 169 5.36 11.59 -14.09
C GLY A 169 5.97 12.62 -13.15
N SER A 170 5.88 12.43 -11.83
CA SER A 170 6.48 13.34 -10.86
C SER A 170 8.02 13.34 -10.92
N TRP A 171 8.64 12.21 -11.22
CA TRP A 171 10.09 12.11 -11.38
C TRP A 171 10.58 12.82 -12.65
N SER A 172 9.85 12.69 -13.80
CA SER A 172 10.18 13.36 -15.06
C SER A 172 10.21 14.89 -14.93
N GLU A 173 9.28 15.45 -14.16
CA GLU A 173 9.22 16.89 -13.89
C GLU A 173 10.46 17.36 -13.11
N ARG A 174 10.82 16.66 -12.05
CA ARG A 174 11.99 16.99 -11.22
C ARG A 174 13.31 16.86 -11.96
N CYS A 175 13.46 15.81 -12.78
CA CYS A 175 14.69 15.53 -13.55
C CYS A 175 14.71 16.19 -14.93
N ARG A 176 13.58 16.76 -15.40
CA ARG A 176 13.37 17.31 -16.74
C ARG A 176 13.70 16.28 -17.82
N ASP A 177 13.22 15.03 -17.66
CA ASP A 177 13.50 13.90 -18.54
C ASP A 177 12.30 13.58 -19.44
N LEU A 178 12.46 13.83 -20.73
CA LEU A 178 11.43 13.56 -21.75
C LEU A 178 11.07 12.06 -21.83
N GLY A 179 12.06 11.18 -21.76
CA GLY A 179 11.83 9.74 -21.85
C GLY A 179 10.98 9.22 -20.68
N MET A 180 11.22 9.73 -19.47
CA MET A 180 10.39 9.41 -18.31
C MET A 180 8.95 9.94 -18.46
N ALA A 181 8.76 11.13 -19.01
CA ALA A 181 7.42 11.68 -19.24
C ALA A 181 6.64 10.85 -20.27
N GLU A 182 7.28 10.41 -21.35
CA GLU A 182 6.68 9.53 -22.34
C GLU A 182 6.35 8.14 -21.77
N ALA A 183 7.24 7.58 -20.96
CA ALA A 183 7.01 6.30 -20.27
C ALA A 183 5.87 6.41 -19.23
N ALA A 184 5.76 7.52 -18.52
CA ALA A 184 4.66 7.80 -17.62
C ALA A 184 3.31 7.79 -18.35
N LEU A 185 3.20 8.52 -19.45
CA LEU A 185 1.98 8.57 -20.27
C LEU A 185 1.60 7.21 -20.83
N ALA A 186 2.57 6.42 -21.27
CA ALA A 186 2.33 5.05 -21.72
C ALA A 186 1.77 4.16 -20.59
N ALA A 187 2.34 4.26 -19.38
CA ALA A 187 1.90 3.50 -18.23
C ALA A 187 0.48 3.91 -17.79
N LEU A 188 0.18 5.19 -17.75
CA LEU A 188 -1.16 5.72 -17.42
C LEU A 188 -2.21 5.29 -18.46
N LYS A 189 -1.87 5.31 -19.75
CA LYS A 189 -2.73 4.83 -20.83
C LYS A 189 -3.02 3.33 -20.70
N ASP A 190 -2.02 2.52 -20.39
CA ASP A 190 -2.17 1.09 -20.15
C ASP A 190 -3.15 0.83 -18.99
N ALA A 191 -2.99 1.57 -17.90
CA ALA A 191 -3.85 1.44 -16.72
C ALA A 191 -5.30 1.84 -17.03
N THR A 192 -5.53 2.97 -17.65
CA THR A 192 -6.86 3.47 -17.99
C THR A 192 -7.60 2.61 -19.00
N ALA A 193 -6.89 1.90 -19.87
CA ALA A 193 -7.49 0.96 -20.82
C ALA A 193 -8.06 -0.31 -20.17
N VAL A 194 -7.65 -0.63 -18.95
CA VAL A 194 -8.03 -1.89 -18.26
C VAL A 194 -8.89 -1.63 -17.02
N LEU A 195 -8.60 -0.56 -16.28
CA LEU A 195 -9.31 -0.29 -15.02
C LEU A 195 -10.70 0.29 -15.30
N PRO A 196 -11.77 -0.23 -14.67
CA PRO A 196 -13.10 0.34 -14.77
C PRO A 196 -13.17 1.72 -14.10
N GLU A 197 -14.06 2.58 -14.58
CA GLU A 197 -14.24 3.96 -14.09
C GLU A 197 -14.43 4.05 -12.56
N GLN A 198 -15.11 3.05 -11.96
CA GLN A 198 -15.30 3.02 -10.50
C GLN A 198 -13.98 2.84 -9.71
N LYS A 199 -12.98 2.19 -10.30
CA LYS A 199 -11.63 2.07 -9.72
C LYS A 199 -10.74 3.28 -10.05
N LEU A 200 -11.12 4.02 -11.07
CA LEU A 200 -10.55 5.31 -11.43
C LEU A 200 -11.36 6.46 -10.78
N ALA A 201 -12.16 6.22 -9.73
CA ALA A 201 -13.09 7.17 -9.11
C ALA A 201 -12.42 8.43 -8.51
N THR A 202 -11.12 8.48 -8.54
CA THR A 202 -10.31 9.69 -8.54
C THR A 202 -10.10 10.26 -9.96
N THR A 203 -10.93 9.89 -10.93
CA THR A 203 -10.73 10.08 -12.38
C THR A 203 -10.53 11.54 -12.78
N ARG A 204 -11.23 12.48 -12.14
CA ARG A 204 -10.97 13.91 -12.39
C ARG A 204 -9.55 14.32 -12.01
N SER A 205 -9.02 13.75 -10.93
CA SER A 205 -7.64 13.94 -10.50
C SER A 205 -6.65 13.28 -11.48
N LEU A 206 -6.97 12.05 -11.95
CA LEU A 206 -6.11 11.33 -12.88
C LEU A 206 -6.05 11.96 -14.28
N GLU A 207 -7.19 12.40 -14.83
CA GLU A 207 -7.20 13.14 -16.10
C GLU A 207 -6.46 14.48 -15.99
N GLY A 208 -6.59 15.17 -14.84
CA GLY A 208 -5.81 16.35 -14.53
C GLY A 208 -4.32 16.05 -14.55
N TYR A 209 -3.93 15.00 -13.84
CA TYR A 209 -2.53 14.55 -13.76
C TYR A 209 -1.96 14.14 -15.15
N ILE A 210 -2.73 13.40 -15.96
CA ILE A 210 -2.31 13.07 -17.33
C ILE A 210 -2.03 14.34 -18.13
N ARG A 211 -2.88 15.36 -18.05
CA ARG A 211 -2.67 16.66 -18.73
C ARG A 211 -1.43 17.39 -18.23
N GLU A 212 -1.13 17.31 -16.93
CA GLU A 212 0.10 17.88 -16.37
C GLU A 212 1.36 17.18 -16.92
N VAL A 213 1.34 15.85 -16.99
CA VAL A 213 2.46 15.08 -17.59
C VAL A 213 2.58 15.34 -19.09
N GLU A 214 1.46 15.50 -19.81
CA GLU A 214 1.47 15.91 -21.22
C GLU A 214 2.08 17.30 -21.41
N ALA A 215 1.72 18.27 -20.58
CA ALA A 215 2.30 19.61 -20.61
C ALA A 215 3.81 19.58 -20.31
N THR A 216 4.24 18.78 -19.32
CA THR A 216 5.65 18.57 -19.02
C THR A 216 6.40 17.99 -20.21
N ARG A 217 5.86 16.93 -20.83
CA ARG A 217 6.43 16.34 -22.05
C ARG A 217 6.58 17.37 -23.18
N ASP A 218 5.55 18.17 -23.45
CA ASP A 218 5.53 19.13 -24.53
C ASP A 218 6.50 20.29 -24.27
N ALA A 219 6.62 20.73 -23.02
CA ALA A 219 7.63 21.71 -22.62
C ALA A 219 9.09 21.19 -22.72
N LEU A 220 9.29 19.89 -22.64
CA LEU A 220 10.62 19.27 -22.80
C LEU A 220 10.99 19.00 -24.26
N ARG A 221 9.99 18.97 -25.17
CA ARG A 221 10.22 18.82 -26.64
C ARG A 221 10.52 20.12 -27.37
N GLY A 222 10.04 21.25 -26.86
CA GLY A 222 10.22 22.58 -27.43
C GLY A 222 11.49 23.26 -26.99
#